data_01c42dab49a30b58358e80ec1d606fe2
#
_entry.id   01c42dab49a30b58358e80ec1d606fe2
#
_cell.length_a   1.000
_cell.length_b   1.000
_cell.length_c   1.000
_cell.angle_alpha   90.00
_cell.angle_beta   90.00
_cell.angle_gamma   90.00
#
_symmetry.space_group_name_H-M   'P 1'
#
loop_
_entity.id
_entity.type
_entity.pdbx_description
1 polymer ?
#
loop_
_entity_poly.entity_id
_entity_poly.type
_entity_poly.pdbx_seq_one_letter_code
_entity_poly.pdbx_strand_id
1 'polypeptide(L)'
;MPLSICRFFLYTLSMKNYPDIIPVFPLSGVIYFPKTNLPLNIFEQRYLNLVNDAYNKNKLMGMVQCRKKNNSVYNVGCLGKISDYQKNKDGRILVNLTGITRFEILDEKSNDKLYREFKVNYKSFESDLTAKKIVINSSNLLEKAKIFFKKNGLLLNWQEFEKLDQSQKVNTLAMISPVTNEEKQKLLEAVSIDEKIKTLEDIINFYLHETSANNQTVQ
;
A
#
# COMPACT_ATOMS: atom_id res chain seq x y z
N MET A 1 -17.31 25.02 -34.69
CA MET A 1 -15.88 24.77 -34.66
C MET A 1 -15.24 25.53 -33.50
N PRO A 2 -14.37 25.00 -32.73
CA PRO A 2 -14.02 23.62 -32.38
C PRO A 2 -14.12 23.38 -30.86
N LEU A 3 -14.97 22.45 -30.48
CA LEU A 3 -15.12 21.97 -29.06
C LEU A 3 -14.20 20.79 -28.71
N SER A 4 -13.28 20.40 -29.61
CA SER A 4 -12.46 19.19 -29.45
C SER A 4 -11.11 19.41 -28.74
N ILE A 5 -10.59 20.63 -28.72
CA ILE A 5 -9.24 20.92 -28.20
C ILE A 5 -9.26 21.12 -26.68
N CYS A 6 -10.38 21.56 -26.10
CA CYS A 6 -10.48 21.81 -24.66
C CYS A 6 -10.55 20.53 -23.81
N ARG A 7 -10.97 19.40 -24.39
CA ARG A 7 -11.11 18.12 -23.66
C ARG A 7 -9.78 17.38 -23.48
N PHE A 8 -8.82 17.60 -24.38
CA PHE A 8 -7.47 17.02 -24.27
C PHE A 8 -6.58 17.75 -23.27
N PHE A 9 -6.77 19.05 -23.11
CA PHE A 9 -5.97 19.86 -22.16
C PHE A 9 -6.38 19.68 -20.70
N LEU A 10 -7.63 19.30 -20.42
CA LEU A 10 -8.10 19.00 -19.07
C LEU A 10 -7.66 17.63 -18.56
N TYR A 11 -7.30 16.70 -19.45
CA TYR A 11 -6.79 15.37 -19.07
C TYR A 11 -5.31 15.40 -18.68
N THR A 12 -4.54 16.37 -19.16
CA THR A 12 -3.11 16.51 -18.85
C THR A 12 -2.81 17.27 -17.56
N LEU A 13 -3.79 17.92 -16.95
CA LEU A 13 -3.62 18.70 -15.71
C LEU A 13 -3.77 17.88 -14.42
N SER A 14 -4.10 16.59 -14.50
CA SER A 14 -4.32 15.72 -13.32
C SER A 14 -3.19 14.74 -13.02
N MET A 15 -2.18 14.65 -13.86
CA MET A 15 -0.99 13.84 -13.58
C MET A 15 -0.02 14.69 -12.77
N LYS A 16 -0.11 14.68 -11.44
CA LYS A 16 1.01 15.13 -10.61
C LYS A 16 2.23 14.33 -11.05
N ASN A 17 3.23 15.01 -11.62
CA ASN A 17 4.49 14.38 -11.98
C ASN A 17 5.20 13.97 -10.69
N TYR A 18 4.98 12.73 -10.26
CA TYR A 18 5.78 12.14 -9.20
C TYR A 18 7.19 11.87 -9.73
N PRO A 19 8.23 11.95 -8.88
CA PRO A 19 9.59 11.69 -9.32
C PRO A 19 9.74 10.26 -9.82
N ASP A 20 10.49 10.10 -10.91
CA ASP A 20 10.83 8.80 -11.50
C ASP A 20 12.00 8.10 -10.76
N ILE A 21 12.74 8.84 -9.92
CA ILE A 21 13.74 8.29 -9.00
C ILE A 21 13.31 8.64 -7.58
N ILE A 22 13.11 7.61 -6.75
CA ILE A 22 12.63 7.75 -5.37
C ILE A 22 13.52 7.00 -4.39
N PRO A 23 13.71 7.54 -3.17
CA PRO A 23 14.27 6.78 -2.06
C PRO A 23 13.28 5.70 -1.65
N VAL A 24 13.77 4.49 -1.42
CA VAL A 24 12.90 3.36 -1.10
C VAL A 24 13.32 2.72 0.22
N PHE A 25 12.35 2.45 1.06
CA PHE A 25 12.47 1.72 2.30
C PHE A 25 12.06 0.26 2.09
N PRO A 26 13.02 -0.67 1.96
CA PRO A 26 12.73 -2.09 1.92
C PRO A 26 12.36 -2.58 3.33
N LEU A 27 11.19 -3.16 3.49
CA LEU A 27 10.72 -3.66 4.78
C LEU A 27 10.15 -5.08 4.64
N SER A 28 10.49 -5.96 5.58
CA SER A 28 9.90 -7.29 5.66
C SER A 28 8.69 -7.27 6.58
N GLY A 29 7.62 -7.94 6.18
CA GLY A 29 6.47 -8.17 7.07
C GLY A 29 5.40 -7.09 7.08
N VAL A 30 5.64 -5.93 6.49
CA VAL A 30 4.64 -4.87 6.36
C VAL A 30 4.47 -4.50 4.90
N ILE A 31 3.25 -4.58 4.41
CA ILE A 31 2.88 -4.14 3.06
C ILE A 31 1.91 -2.98 3.18
N TYR A 32 2.20 -1.96 2.42
CA TYR A 32 1.59 -0.66 2.49
C TYR A 32 0.79 -0.36 1.21
N PHE A 33 -0.39 0.21 1.37
CA PHE A 33 -1.34 0.41 0.27
C PHE A 33 -1.67 1.89 0.05
N PRO A 34 -2.08 2.28 -1.17
CA PRO A 34 -2.59 3.62 -1.43
C PRO A 34 -3.77 3.99 -0.52
N LYS A 35 -3.85 5.27 -0.14
CA LYS A 35 -4.90 5.84 0.72
C LYS A 35 -4.98 5.21 2.12
N THR A 36 -3.96 4.49 2.57
CA THR A 36 -3.81 4.03 3.95
C THR A 36 -2.74 4.82 4.67
N ASN A 37 -2.70 4.70 5.99
CA ASN A 37 -1.69 5.32 6.84
C ASN A 37 -0.83 4.24 7.50
N LEU A 38 0.47 4.50 7.56
CA LEU A 38 1.43 3.61 8.19
C LEU A 38 2.35 4.39 9.14
N PRO A 39 2.18 4.23 10.47
CA PRO A 39 3.12 4.76 11.42
C PRO A 39 4.39 3.90 11.45
N LEU A 40 5.54 4.55 11.41
CA LEU A 40 6.86 3.92 11.48
C LEU A 40 7.71 4.54 12.58
N ASN A 41 8.43 3.71 13.30
CA ASN A 41 9.47 4.11 14.26
C ASN A 41 10.84 3.79 13.65
N ILE A 42 11.54 4.83 13.20
CA ILE A 42 12.80 4.71 12.47
C ILE A 42 13.97 4.88 13.45
N PHE A 43 14.89 3.91 13.46
CA PHE A 43 16.07 3.90 14.35
C PHE A 43 17.36 3.46 13.66
N GLU A 44 17.28 2.75 12.52
CA GLU A 44 18.47 2.38 11.76
C GLU A 44 19.04 3.58 11.01
N GLN A 45 20.37 3.79 11.06
CA GLN A 45 21.03 4.99 10.50
C GLN A 45 20.72 5.21 9.02
N ARG A 46 20.69 4.12 8.20
CA ARG A 46 20.34 4.22 6.78
C ARG A 46 18.94 4.77 6.55
N TYR A 47 18.00 4.42 7.39
CA TYR A 47 16.62 4.88 7.26
C TYR A 47 16.36 6.22 7.92
N LEU A 48 17.14 6.58 8.96
CA LEU A 48 17.17 7.94 9.49
C LEU A 48 17.61 8.93 8.39
N ASN A 49 18.66 8.57 7.62
CA ASN A 49 19.13 9.38 6.51
C ASN A 49 18.06 9.48 5.40
N LEU A 50 17.46 8.33 5.01
CA LEU A 50 16.40 8.30 4.00
C LEU A 50 15.25 9.23 4.36
N VAL A 51 14.73 9.10 5.59
CA VAL A 51 13.57 9.88 6.05
C VAL A 51 13.91 11.36 6.15
N ASN A 52 15.09 11.73 6.66
CA ASN A 52 15.54 13.11 6.74
C ASN A 52 15.65 13.74 5.33
N ASP A 53 16.29 13.04 4.39
CA ASP A 53 16.45 13.53 3.02
C ASP A 53 15.10 13.66 2.31
N ALA A 54 14.23 12.66 2.46
CA ALA A 54 12.89 12.71 1.90
C ALA A 54 12.06 13.85 2.48
N TYR A 55 12.11 14.03 3.81
CA TYR A 55 11.35 15.08 4.51
C TYR A 55 11.77 16.49 4.07
N ASN A 56 13.08 16.72 3.92
CA ASN A 56 13.64 18.01 3.51
C ASN A 56 13.46 18.31 2.01
N LYS A 57 13.14 17.32 1.18
CA LYS A 57 12.98 17.49 -0.28
C LYS A 57 11.50 17.66 -0.64
N ASN A 58 10.80 16.58 -0.84
CA ASN A 58 9.41 16.57 -1.33
C ASN A 58 8.47 15.76 -0.44
N LYS A 59 8.99 15.21 0.65
CA LYS A 59 8.30 14.35 1.60
C LYS A 59 7.81 13.03 1.02
N LEU A 60 8.40 12.58 -0.10
CA LEU A 60 8.02 11.35 -0.78
C LEU A 60 9.07 10.26 -0.56
N MET A 61 8.61 9.06 -0.26
CA MET A 61 9.43 7.85 -0.19
C MET A 61 8.60 6.62 -0.60
N GLY A 62 9.26 5.66 -1.22
CA GLY A 62 8.67 4.38 -1.56
C GLY A 62 8.85 3.35 -0.46
N MET A 63 7.90 2.43 -0.35
CA MET A 63 8.06 1.20 0.43
C MET A 63 7.89 -0.01 -0.45
N VAL A 64 8.76 -1.00 -0.28
CA VAL A 64 8.71 -2.29 -0.98
C VAL A 64 8.93 -3.42 0.00
N GLN A 65 8.33 -4.56 -0.29
CA GLN A 65 8.58 -5.77 0.49
C GLN A 65 9.91 -6.41 0.08
N CYS A 66 10.71 -6.82 1.08
CA CYS A 66 11.88 -7.65 0.88
C CYS A 66 11.47 -9.10 0.59
N ARG A 67 12.16 -9.75 -0.33
CA ARG A 67 12.09 -11.21 -0.50
C ARG A 67 12.95 -11.88 0.57
N LYS A 68 12.48 -13.02 1.09
CA LYS A 68 13.21 -13.78 2.13
C LYS A 68 14.62 -14.26 1.69
N LYS A 69 14.86 -14.35 0.39
CA LYS A 69 16.16 -14.77 -0.16
C LYS A 69 16.83 -13.56 -0.83
N ASN A 70 18.11 -13.35 -0.54
CA ASN A 70 19.06 -12.48 -1.28
C ASN A 70 18.90 -10.97 -1.20
N ASN A 71 18.31 -10.39 -0.14
CA ASN A 71 18.11 -8.92 -0.05
C ASN A 71 17.39 -8.28 -1.28
N SER A 72 16.82 -9.09 -2.15
CA SER A 72 16.06 -8.60 -3.28
C SER A 72 14.69 -8.10 -2.81
N VAL A 73 14.10 -7.20 -3.59
CA VAL A 73 12.79 -6.64 -3.32
C VAL A 73 11.77 -7.12 -4.34
N TYR A 74 10.49 -7.00 -4.01
CA TYR A 74 9.43 -7.17 -5.00
C TYR A 74 9.39 -5.97 -5.94
N ASN A 75 8.92 -6.17 -7.16
CA ASN A 75 8.93 -5.12 -8.18
C ASN A 75 7.86 -4.06 -7.96
N VAL A 76 6.78 -4.41 -7.27
CA VAL A 76 5.69 -3.47 -6.98
C VAL A 76 5.78 -3.01 -5.53
N GLY A 77 5.77 -1.69 -5.36
CA GLY A 77 5.72 -1.02 -4.07
C GLY A 77 4.67 0.07 -4.02
N CYS A 78 4.62 0.79 -2.91
CA CYS A 78 3.73 1.93 -2.73
C CYS A 78 4.51 3.19 -2.39
N LEU A 79 4.25 4.28 -3.14
CA LEU A 79 4.75 5.61 -2.85
C LEU A 79 3.90 6.22 -1.75
N GLY A 80 4.56 6.74 -0.72
CA GLY A 80 3.94 7.44 0.38
C GLY A 80 4.47 8.85 0.56
N LYS A 81 3.65 9.69 1.19
CA LYS A 81 4.04 11.01 1.64
C LYS A 81 4.19 10.99 3.15
N ILE A 82 5.27 11.55 3.66
CA ILE A 82 5.46 11.79 5.07
C ILE A 82 4.45 12.86 5.49
N SER A 83 3.39 12.46 6.19
CA SER A 83 2.31 13.32 6.67
C SER A 83 2.55 13.84 8.07
N ASP A 84 3.34 13.11 8.87
CA ASP A 84 3.77 13.52 10.18
C ASP A 84 5.24 13.12 10.42
N TYR A 85 5.98 13.92 11.17
CA TYR A 85 7.40 13.73 11.44
C TYR A 85 7.74 14.25 12.82
N GLN A 86 8.24 13.38 13.69
CA GLN A 86 8.67 13.72 15.03
C GLN A 86 10.03 13.09 15.34
N LYS A 87 11.03 13.93 15.62
CA LYS A 87 12.34 13.45 16.08
C LYS A 87 12.37 13.41 17.60
N ASN A 88 12.67 12.24 18.15
CA ASN A 88 12.78 12.00 19.58
C ASN A 88 14.18 12.38 20.12
N LYS A 89 14.28 12.59 21.44
CA LYS A 89 15.56 12.91 22.11
C LYS A 89 16.60 11.78 22.01
N ASP A 90 16.15 10.53 21.85
CA ASP A 90 17.01 9.35 21.69
C ASP A 90 17.52 9.15 20.26
N GLY A 91 17.20 10.07 19.34
CA GLY A 91 17.61 10.05 17.95
C GLY A 91 16.68 9.30 17.01
N ARG A 92 15.67 8.56 17.52
CA ARG A 92 14.65 7.90 16.69
C ARG A 92 13.73 8.94 16.05
N ILE A 93 13.16 8.55 14.91
CA ILE A 93 12.19 9.37 14.19
C ILE A 93 10.88 8.60 14.09
N LEU A 94 9.80 9.18 14.59
CA LEU A 94 8.45 8.71 14.34
C LEU A 94 7.92 9.42 13.10
N VAL A 95 7.46 8.66 12.12
CA VAL A 95 6.81 9.21 10.93
C VAL A 95 5.49 8.51 10.69
N ASN A 96 4.56 9.24 10.10
CA ASN A 96 3.37 8.65 9.52
C ASN A 96 3.42 8.82 7.99
N LEU A 97 3.27 7.71 7.26
CA LEU A 97 3.21 7.71 5.80
C LEU A 97 1.77 7.60 5.37
N THR A 98 1.34 8.50 4.49
CA THR A 98 0.06 8.40 3.77
C THR A 98 0.29 7.90 2.36
N GLY A 99 -0.30 6.74 2.01
CA GLY A 99 -0.18 6.10 0.71
C GLY A 99 -0.79 6.93 -0.41
N ILE A 100 -0.04 7.04 -1.51
CA ILE A 100 -0.46 7.84 -2.67
C ILE A 100 -0.83 6.92 -3.82
N THR A 101 0.14 6.16 -4.33
CA THR A 101 -0.01 5.32 -5.51
C THR A 101 1.01 4.19 -5.49
N ARG A 102 0.73 3.13 -6.18
CA ARG A 102 1.69 2.05 -6.43
C ARG A 102 2.67 2.45 -7.51
N PHE A 103 3.81 1.79 -7.53
CA PHE A 103 4.82 1.91 -8.57
C PHE A 103 5.44 0.56 -8.91
N GLU A 104 5.99 0.47 -10.11
CA GLU A 104 6.85 -0.63 -10.54
C GLU A 104 8.31 -0.18 -10.52
N ILE A 105 9.20 -1.01 -9.97
CA ILE A 105 10.64 -0.81 -10.03
C ILE A 105 11.11 -1.15 -11.45
N LEU A 106 11.83 -0.23 -12.07
CA LEU A 106 12.49 -0.43 -13.36
C LEU A 106 13.97 -0.79 -13.19
N ASP A 107 14.65 -0.09 -12.27
CA ASP A 107 16.10 -0.23 -12.09
C ASP A 107 16.53 0.33 -10.72
N GLU A 108 17.55 -0.26 -10.11
CA GLU A 108 18.18 0.27 -8.92
C GLU A 108 19.28 1.26 -9.31
N LYS A 109 19.29 2.44 -8.70
CA LYS A 109 20.30 3.46 -8.96
C LYS A 109 21.47 3.34 -8.02
N SER A 110 22.67 3.24 -8.59
CA SER A 110 23.90 3.37 -7.82
C SER A 110 24.01 4.79 -7.27
N ASN A 111 24.30 4.92 -5.98
CA ASN A 111 24.52 6.19 -5.29
C ASN A 111 25.47 5.98 -4.09
N ASP A 112 25.96 7.08 -3.50
CA ASP A 112 26.84 7.07 -2.34
C ASP A 112 26.08 7.14 -0.99
N LYS A 113 24.75 6.98 -1.02
CA LYS A 113 23.88 7.06 0.16
C LYS A 113 23.85 5.73 0.91
N LEU A 114 23.52 5.77 2.18
CA LEU A 114 23.32 4.56 3.00
C LEU A 114 22.02 3.82 2.69
N TYR A 115 21.14 4.41 1.87
CA TYR A 115 19.86 3.85 1.49
C TYR A 115 19.73 3.71 -0.03
N ARG A 116 18.79 2.89 -0.46
CA ARG A 116 18.59 2.53 -1.87
C ARG A 116 17.67 3.54 -2.56
N GLU A 117 17.97 3.87 -3.81
CA GLU A 117 17.11 4.64 -4.71
C GLU A 117 16.79 3.81 -5.95
N PHE A 118 15.56 3.93 -6.43
CA PHE A 118 15.11 3.18 -7.59
C PHE A 118 14.48 4.11 -8.62
N LYS A 119 14.72 3.80 -9.89
CA LYS A 119 13.93 4.32 -10.99
C LYS A 119 12.63 3.52 -11.05
N VAL A 120 11.51 4.23 -11.11
CA VAL A 120 10.17 3.65 -11.00
C VAL A 120 9.23 4.15 -12.07
N ASN A 121 8.14 3.42 -12.29
CA ASN A 121 7.06 3.75 -13.22
C ASN A 121 5.71 3.63 -12.51
N TYR A 122 4.79 4.55 -12.81
CA TYR A 122 3.45 4.61 -12.19
C TYR A 122 2.33 4.25 -13.15
N LYS A 123 2.61 4.03 -14.44
CA LYS A 123 1.60 3.88 -15.51
C LYS A 123 0.60 2.75 -15.26
N SER A 124 1.07 1.61 -14.78
CA SER A 124 0.20 0.45 -14.48
C SER A 124 -0.82 0.73 -13.38
N PHE A 125 -0.59 1.80 -12.57
CA PHE A 125 -1.38 2.12 -11.39
C PHE A 125 -2.00 3.52 -11.43
N GLU A 126 -2.19 4.10 -12.59
CA GLU A 126 -2.83 5.43 -12.75
C GLU A 126 -4.22 5.50 -12.12
N SER A 127 -4.90 4.36 -12.02
CA SER A 127 -6.20 4.24 -11.34
C SER A 127 -6.15 4.61 -9.85
N ASP A 128 -5.01 4.49 -9.18
CA ASP A 128 -4.85 4.87 -7.78
C ASP A 128 -4.99 6.39 -7.57
N LEU A 129 -4.66 7.17 -8.62
CA LEU A 129 -4.68 8.63 -8.62
C LEU A 129 -6.01 9.23 -9.07
N THR A 130 -6.88 8.41 -9.64
CA THR A 130 -8.16 8.86 -10.16
C THR A 130 -9.26 8.76 -9.09
N ALA A 131 -10.06 9.83 -8.96
CA ALA A 131 -11.21 9.87 -8.07
C ALA A 131 -12.45 9.19 -8.68
N LYS A 132 -12.29 8.09 -9.44
CA LYS A 132 -13.44 7.37 -9.97
C LYS A 132 -14.27 6.84 -8.81
N LYS A 133 -15.53 7.26 -8.72
CA LYS A 133 -16.54 6.59 -7.88
C LYS A 133 -16.77 5.20 -8.47
N ILE A 134 -16.04 4.22 -7.94
CA ILE A 134 -16.24 2.83 -8.31
C ILE A 134 -17.38 2.35 -7.42
N VAL A 135 -18.53 2.11 -8.01
CA VAL A 135 -19.66 1.47 -7.31
C VAL A 135 -19.42 -0.03 -7.41
N ILE A 136 -18.87 -0.60 -6.36
CA ILE A 136 -18.66 -2.05 -6.27
C ILE A 136 -19.67 -2.61 -5.29
N ASN A 137 -20.31 -3.69 -5.69
CA ASN A 137 -21.11 -4.47 -4.76
C ASN A 137 -20.18 -5.30 -3.85
N SER A 138 -19.64 -4.65 -2.81
CA SER A 138 -18.70 -5.27 -1.86
C SER A 138 -19.39 -5.78 -0.60
N SER A 139 -20.72 -5.89 -0.59
CA SER A 139 -21.48 -6.36 0.58
C SER A 139 -21.01 -7.74 1.04
N ASN A 140 -20.80 -8.67 0.11
CA ASN A 140 -20.30 -10.01 0.39
C ASN A 140 -18.87 -10.02 0.98
N LEU A 141 -17.94 -9.23 0.39
CA LEU A 141 -16.59 -9.09 0.94
C LEU A 141 -16.62 -8.54 2.37
N LEU A 142 -17.44 -7.53 2.64
CA LEU A 142 -17.49 -6.89 3.94
C LEU A 142 -18.03 -7.83 5.03
N GLU A 143 -19.08 -8.58 4.74
CA GLU A 143 -19.63 -9.58 5.67
C GLU A 143 -18.59 -10.68 5.98
N LYS A 144 -17.95 -11.23 4.95
CA LYS A 144 -16.90 -12.23 5.12
C LYS A 144 -15.70 -11.68 5.88
N ALA A 145 -15.30 -10.45 5.61
CA ALA A 145 -14.22 -9.79 6.34
C ALA A 145 -14.57 -9.63 7.83
N LYS A 146 -15.80 -9.23 8.18
CA LYS A 146 -16.25 -9.14 9.58
C LYS A 146 -16.11 -10.47 10.29
N ILE A 147 -16.54 -11.58 9.66
CA ILE A 147 -16.43 -12.94 10.22
C ILE A 147 -14.96 -13.33 10.38
N PHE A 148 -14.14 -13.10 9.34
CA PHE A 148 -12.73 -13.46 9.32
C PHE A 148 -11.94 -12.72 10.40
N PHE A 149 -12.17 -11.42 10.55
CA PHE A 149 -11.53 -10.59 11.58
C PHE A 149 -11.91 -11.06 12.99
N LYS A 150 -13.22 -11.29 13.22
CA LYS A 150 -13.70 -11.82 14.50
C LYS A 150 -13.07 -13.16 14.87
N LYS A 151 -12.96 -14.10 13.91
CA LYS A 151 -12.32 -15.40 14.11
C LYS A 151 -10.83 -15.28 14.48
N ASN A 152 -10.15 -14.26 13.96
CA ASN A 152 -8.72 -14.00 14.23
C ASN A 152 -8.49 -13.05 15.41
N GLY A 153 -9.52 -12.71 16.19
CA GLY A 153 -9.40 -11.82 17.35
C GLY A 153 -9.04 -10.36 17.01
N LEU A 154 -9.25 -9.95 15.76
CA LEU A 154 -8.94 -8.60 15.31
C LEU A 154 -10.14 -7.66 15.54
N LEU A 155 -9.87 -6.53 16.16
CA LEU A 155 -10.85 -5.48 16.38
C LEU A 155 -10.67 -4.36 15.35
N LEU A 156 -11.74 -4.07 14.62
CA LEU A 156 -11.81 -2.93 13.70
C LEU A 156 -13.03 -2.08 14.09
N ASN A 157 -12.85 -0.77 14.13
CA ASN A 157 -13.97 0.14 14.27
C ASN A 157 -14.76 0.19 12.94
N TRP A 158 -15.75 -0.67 12.81
CA TRP A 158 -16.55 -0.78 11.59
C TRP A 158 -17.35 0.49 11.27
N GLN A 159 -17.74 1.28 12.26
CA GLN A 159 -18.45 2.54 12.04
C GLN A 159 -17.56 3.57 11.33
N GLU A 160 -16.31 3.72 11.78
CA GLU A 160 -15.32 4.58 11.10
C GLU A 160 -14.89 4.00 9.75
N PHE A 161 -14.75 2.68 9.67
CA PHE A 161 -14.42 2.01 8.42
C PHE A 161 -15.48 2.24 7.33
N GLU A 162 -16.76 2.23 7.68
CA GLU A 162 -17.85 2.45 6.72
C GLU A 162 -17.89 3.86 6.14
N LYS A 163 -17.26 4.84 6.79
CA LYS A 163 -17.12 6.22 6.27
C LYS A 163 -16.05 6.35 5.15
N LEU A 164 -15.18 5.36 5.02
CA LEU A 164 -14.12 5.37 4.01
C LEU A 164 -14.70 5.22 2.60
N ASP A 165 -13.98 5.78 1.61
CA ASP A 165 -14.31 5.50 0.21
C ASP A 165 -14.04 4.03 -0.14
N GLN A 166 -14.58 3.54 -1.27
CA GLN A 166 -14.50 2.14 -1.66
C GLN A 166 -13.06 1.65 -1.81
N SER A 167 -12.20 2.44 -2.43
CA SER A 167 -10.78 2.11 -2.62
C SER A 167 -10.04 2.07 -1.27
N GLN A 168 -10.36 3.01 -0.36
CA GLN A 168 -9.82 3.00 0.99
C GLN A 168 -10.26 1.76 1.77
N LYS A 169 -11.53 1.36 1.66
CA LYS A 169 -12.04 0.14 2.32
C LYS A 169 -11.26 -1.10 1.89
N VAL A 170 -11.12 -1.31 0.59
CA VAL A 170 -10.43 -2.48 0.04
C VAL A 170 -8.94 -2.47 0.42
N ASN A 171 -8.26 -1.33 0.29
CA ASN A 171 -6.85 -1.21 0.63
C ASN A 171 -6.61 -1.38 2.15
N THR A 172 -7.51 -0.86 2.98
CA THR A 172 -7.43 -1.05 4.43
C THR A 172 -7.61 -2.52 4.80
N LEU A 173 -8.64 -3.21 4.26
CA LEU A 173 -8.82 -4.64 4.49
C LEU A 173 -7.60 -5.44 4.03
N ALA A 174 -7.07 -5.18 2.83
CA ALA A 174 -5.88 -5.85 2.32
C ALA A 174 -4.66 -5.66 3.25
N MET A 175 -4.46 -4.44 3.77
CA MET A 175 -3.34 -4.10 4.64
C MET A 175 -3.41 -4.80 6.00
N ILE A 176 -4.58 -4.78 6.67
CA ILE A 176 -4.73 -5.25 8.04
C ILE A 176 -5.18 -6.71 8.16
N SER A 177 -5.57 -7.36 7.06
CA SER A 177 -5.94 -8.78 7.07
C SER A 177 -4.80 -9.65 7.60
N PRO A 178 -5.10 -10.65 8.46
CA PRO A 178 -4.10 -11.56 9.03
C PRO A 178 -3.78 -12.69 8.04
N VAL A 179 -3.27 -12.31 6.89
CA VAL A 179 -2.86 -13.19 5.79
C VAL A 179 -1.35 -13.09 5.59
N THR A 180 -0.77 -14.00 4.82
CA THR A 180 0.68 -14.03 4.58
C THR A 180 1.17 -12.77 3.83
N ASN A 181 2.46 -12.50 3.94
CA ASN A 181 3.06 -11.36 3.23
C ASN A 181 3.02 -11.54 1.71
N GLU A 182 3.13 -12.77 1.25
CA GLU A 182 3.02 -13.15 -0.16
C GLU A 182 1.61 -12.86 -0.71
N GLU A 183 0.57 -13.16 0.08
CA GLU A 183 -0.82 -12.83 -0.27
C GLU A 183 -1.08 -11.33 -0.26
N LYS A 184 -0.56 -10.61 0.72
CA LYS A 184 -0.63 -9.13 0.73
C LYS A 184 0.10 -8.53 -0.47
N GLN A 185 1.24 -9.09 -0.86
CA GLN A 185 1.97 -8.64 -2.04
C GLN A 185 1.14 -8.89 -3.32
N LYS A 186 0.51 -10.05 -3.44
CA LYS A 186 -0.42 -10.33 -4.55
C LYS A 186 -1.56 -9.32 -4.61
N LEU A 187 -2.12 -8.94 -3.46
CA LEU A 187 -3.14 -7.88 -3.38
C LEU A 187 -2.60 -6.50 -3.77
N LEU A 188 -1.33 -6.20 -3.46
CA LEU A 188 -0.70 -4.95 -3.88
C LEU A 188 -0.46 -4.93 -5.39
N GLU A 189 -0.11 -6.05 -6.00
CA GLU A 189 0.17 -6.20 -7.43
C GLU A 189 -1.09 -6.20 -8.30
N ALA A 190 -2.26 -6.53 -7.76
CA ALA A 190 -3.54 -6.53 -8.48
C ALA A 190 -3.80 -5.15 -9.12
N VAL A 191 -3.85 -5.08 -10.45
CA VAL A 191 -3.89 -3.81 -11.20
C VAL A 191 -5.19 -3.06 -10.97
N SER A 192 -6.32 -3.77 -11.05
CA SER A 192 -7.65 -3.18 -10.85
C SER A 192 -8.17 -3.40 -9.43
N ILE A 193 -9.11 -2.53 -9.00
CA ILE A 193 -9.79 -2.69 -7.72
C ILE A 193 -10.67 -3.94 -7.70
N ASP A 194 -11.28 -4.31 -8.84
CA ASP A 194 -12.12 -5.50 -8.97
C ASP A 194 -11.29 -6.77 -8.81
N GLU A 195 -10.12 -6.83 -9.44
CA GLU A 195 -9.16 -7.93 -9.27
C GLU A 195 -8.72 -8.04 -7.81
N LYS A 196 -8.42 -6.92 -7.16
CA LYS A 196 -8.03 -6.89 -5.74
C LYS A 196 -9.15 -7.41 -4.83
N ILE A 197 -10.39 -7.00 -5.09
CA ILE A 197 -11.57 -7.47 -4.34
C ILE A 197 -11.72 -8.97 -4.49
N LYS A 198 -11.72 -9.47 -5.73
CA LYS A 198 -11.85 -10.90 -6.01
C LYS A 198 -10.74 -11.69 -5.32
N THR A 199 -9.49 -11.25 -5.46
CA THR A 199 -8.34 -11.90 -4.80
C THR A 199 -8.48 -11.91 -3.28
N LEU A 200 -8.93 -10.80 -2.67
CA LEU A 200 -9.15 -10.72 -1.23
C LEU A 200 -10.30 -11.62 -0.76
N GLU A 201 -11.38 -11.70 -1.54
CA GLU A 201 -12.50 -12.62 -1.25
C GLU A 201 -12.05 -14.08 -1.33
N ASP A 202 -11.28 -14.46 -2.33
CA ASP A 202 -10.75 -15.81 -2.51
C ASP A 202 -9.85 -16.20 -1.32
N ILE A 203 -8.95 -15.28 -0.90
CA ILE A 203 -8.08 -15.49 0.25
C ILE A 203 -8.90 -15.65 1.54
N ILE A 204 -9.83 -14.75 1.82
CA ILE A 204 -10.68 -14.83 3.01
C ILE A 204 -11.50 -16.12 3.03
N ASN A 205 -12.09 -16.51 1.90
CA ASN A 205 -12.83 -17.76 1.79
C ASN A 205 -11.96 -18.97 2.13
N PHE A 206 -10.74 -19.03 1.60
CA PHE A 206 -9.79 -20.09 1.88
C PHE A 206 -9.57 -20.25 3.41
N TYR A 207 -9.24 -19.16 4.10
CA TYR A 207 -9.01 -19.20 5.57
C TYR A 207 -10.28 -19.50 6.36
N LEU A 208 -11.45 -19.09 5.90
CA LEU A 208 -12.72 -19.39 6.56
C LEU A 208 -13.07 -20.87 6.44
N HIS A 209 -12.75 -21.53 5.32
CA HIS A 209 -12.99 -22.95 5.08
C HIS A 209 -11.98 -23.85 5.84
N GLU A 210 -10.70 -23.51 5.84
CA GLU A 210 -9.69 -24.28 6.59
C GLU A 210 -10.01 -24.34 8.10
N THR A 211 -10.44 -23.22 8.68
CA THR A 211 -10.82 -23.20 10.12
C THR A 211 -12.05 -24.05 10.41
N SER A 212 -12.94 -24.23 9.44
CA SER A 212 -14.13 -25.08 9.60
C SER A 212 -13.78 -26.57 9.52
N ALA A 213 -12.80 -26.96 8.71
CA ALA A 213 -12.33 -28.34 8.58
C ALA A 213 -11.57 -28.80 9.85
N ASN A 214 -10.74 -27.92 10.43
CA ASN A 214 -9.97 -28.25 11.65
C ASN A 214 -10.84 -28.41 12.90
N ASN A 215 -12.03 -27.79 12.96
CA ASN A 215 -12.97 -27.95 14.06
C ASN A 215 -13.80 -29.24 13.97
N GLN A 216 -13.78 -29.97 12.85
CA GLN A 216 -14.46 -31.25 12.68
C GLN A 216 -13.58 -32.46 13.00
N THR A 217 -12.27 -32.26 13.15
CA THR A 217 -11.31 -33.33 13.39
C THR A 217 -11.00 -33.54 14.89
N VAL A 218 -11.65 -32.79 15.78
CA VAL A 218 -11.49 -32.91 17.25
C VAL A 218 -12.84 -33.32 17.85
N GLN A 219 -13.31 -34.48 17.50
CA GLN A 219 -14.36 -35.24 18.21
C GLN A 219 -13.92 -36.68 18.37
#